data_0e2f1a5ae9cdb9584447dfa3f3f34c46
#
_entry.id   0e2f1a5ae9cdb9584447dfa3f3f34c46
#
_cell.length_a   1.000
_cell.length_b   1.000
_cell.length_c   1.000
_cell.angle_alpha   90.00
_cell.angle_beta   90.00
_cell.angle_gamma   90.00
#
_symmetry.space_group_name_H-M   'P 1'
#
loop_
_entity.id
_entity.type
_entity.pdbx_description
1 polymer ?
#
loop_
_entity_poly.entity_id
_entity_poly.type
_entity_poly.pdbx_seq_one_letter_code
_entity_poly.pdbx_strand_id
1 'polypeptide(L)'
;MTQPRLVIVESDILIRHPLAEYLRECGYQVFEATDADEARSIVEGENDIDVVLADADAPNAGGFALATWLRREHPKIKVVLAGNVAVAAEKAGDLCEEGPNLSKPYDHQLVLNYVRRLLASRGPSR
;
A
#
# COMPACT_ATOMS: atom_id res chain seq x y z
N MET A 1 8.58 20.52 -6.96
CA MET A 1 7.39 19.68 -6.98
C MET A 1 7.52 18.59 -5.94
N THR A 2 6.47 18.41 -5.17
CA THR A 2 6.49 17.40 -4.12
C THR A 2 6.07 16.05 -4.67
N GLN A 3 6.67 14.99 -4.16
CA GLN A 3 6.26 13.64 -4.49
C GLN A 3 4.89 13.36 -3.86
N PRO A 4 4.02 12.63 -4.56
CA PRO A 4 2.78 12.17 -3.93
C PRO A 4 3.11 11.30 -2.73
N ARG A 5 2.27 11.39 -1.71
CA ARG A 5 2.49 10.67 -0.45
C ARG A 5 1.48 9.55 -0.31
N LEU A 6 2.00 8.40 0.01
CA LEU A 6 1.21 7.17 0.08
C LEU A 6 1.44 6.49 1.42
N VAL A 7 0.37 5.97 2.01
CA VAL A 7 0.47 5.11 3.19
C VAL A 7 0.13 3.70 2.77
N ILE A 8 0.99 2.74 3.12
CA ILE A 8 0.66 1.33 2.93
C ILE A 8 0.36 0.74 4.30
N VAL A 9 -0.77 0.05 4.40
CA VAL A 9 -1.26 -0.55 5.65
C VAL A 9 -1.25 -2.06 5.49
N GLU A 10 -0.31 -2.71 6.16
CA GLU A 10 -0.14 -4.15 6.08
C GLU A 10 0.60 -4.62 7.33
N SER A 11 0.04 -5.59 8.03
CA SER A 11 0.62 -6.05 9.29
C SER A 11 1.91 -6.84 9.11
N ASP A 12 2.05 -7.54 7.97
CA ASP A 12 3.22 -8.39 7.72
C ASP A 12 4.33 -7.57 7.07
N ILE A 13 5.42 -7.37 7.81
CA ILE A 13 6.54 -6.58 7.30
C ILE A 13 7.18 -7.21 6.07
N LEU A 14 7.14 -8.52 5.93
CA LEU A 14 7.71 -9.21 4.77
C LEU A 14 6.95 -8.92 3.49
N ILE A 15 5.73 -8.44 3.61
CA ILE A 15 4.91 -8.02 2.49
C ILE A 15 4.93 -6.50 2.37
N ARG A 16 4.74 -5.81 3.50
CA ARG A 16 4.63 -4.36 3.53
C ARG A 16 5.88 -3.67 3.01
N HIS A 17 7.04 -4.06 3.53
CA HIS A 17 8.27 -3.34 3.21
C HIS A 17 8.67 -3.46 1.74
N PRO A 18 8.66 -4.65 1.12
CA PRO A 18 8.97 -4.74 -0.32
C PRO A 18 8.03 -3.92 -1.19
N LEU A 19 6.74 -3.90 -0.86
CA LEU A 19 5.80 -3.08 -1.62
C LEU A 19 6.08 -1.59 -1.44
N ALA A 20 6.42 -1.19 -0.21
CA ALA A 20 6.77 0.19 0.07
C ALA A 20 8.01 0.61 -0.72
N GLU A 21 9.03 -0.23 -0.75
CA GLU A 21 10.25 0.07 -1.49
C GLU A 21 9.99 0.17 -2.99
N TYR A 22 9.16 -0.72 -3.52
CA TYR A 22 8.77 -0.67 -4.92
C TYR A 22 8.09 0.67 -5.25
N LEU A 23 7.14 1.08 -4.41
CA LEU A 23 6.42 2.33 -4.64
C LEU A 23 7.32 3.55 -4.46
N ARG A 24 8.30 3.48 -3.56
CA ARG A 24 9.29 4.54 -3.44
C ARG A 24 10.09 4.69 -4.73
N GLU A 25 10.46 3.59 -5.35
CA GLU A 25 11.15 3.63 -6.63
C GLU A 25 10.28 4.18 -7.74
N CYS A 26 8.95 4.06 -7.60
CA CYS A 26 8.01 4.61 -8.56
C CYS A 26 7.79 6.12 -8.38
N GLY A 27 8.42 6.72 -7.39
CA GLY A 27 8.35 8.17 -7.19
C GLY A 27 7.45 8.62 -6.05
N TYR A 28 6.89 7.70 -5.28
CA TYR A 28 6.07 8.06 -4.12
C TYR A 28 6.93 8.22 -2.87
N GLN A 29 6.49 9.10 -1.99
CA GLN A 29 6.98 9.13 -0.63
C GLN A 29 6.05 8.20 0.16
N VAL A 30 6.59 7.11 0.70
CA VAL A 30 5.77 6.04 1.28
C VAL A 30 5.96 5.97 2.78
N PHE A 31 4.84 5.96 3.49
CA PHE A 31 4.78 5.72 4.93
C PHE A 31 4.23 4.32 5.16
N GLU A 32 4.80 3.61 6.11
CA GLU A 32 4.38 2.23 6.40
C GLU A 32 3.61 2.19 7.70
N ALA A 33 2.45 1.53 7.69
CA ALA A 33 1.62 1.36 8.87
C ALA A 33 1.31 -0.12 9.05
N THR A 34 1.34 -0.59 10.28
CA THR A 34 1.04 -1.99 10.57
C THR A 34 -0.44 -2.23 10.74
N ASP A 35 -1.21 -1.19 11.08
CA ASP A 35 -2.64 -1.31 11.30
C ASP A 35 -3.34 0.02 11.01
N ALA A 36 -4.65 0.00 11.13
CA ALA A 36 -5.48 1.16 10.82
C ALA A 36 -5.22 2.33 11.78
N ASP A 37 -4.92 2.04 13.03
CA ASP A 37 -4.68 3.12 14.00
C ASP A 37 -3.40 3.87 13.66
N GLU A 38 -2.36 3.16 13.29
CA GLU A 38 -1.12 3.79 12.81
C GLU A 38 -1.38 4.63 11.58
N ALA A 39 -2.17 4.09 10.64
CA ALA A 39 -2.49 4.80 9.42
C ALA A 39 -3.25 6.09 9.71
N ARG A 40 -4.22 6.04 10.63
CA ARG A 40 -4.96 7.25 11.02
C ARG A 40 -4.04 8.31 11.60
N SER A 41 -3.10 7.89 12.46
CA SER A 41 -2.14 8.82 13.04
C SER A 41 -1.29 9.50 11.98
N ILE A 42 -0.88 8.75 10.97
CA ILE A 42 -0.09 9.31 9.88
C ILE A 42 -0.93 10.30 9.08
N VAL A 43 -2.17 9.94 8.76
CA VAL A 43 -3.06 10.80 7.98
C VAL A 43 -3.38 12.10 8.74
N GLU A 44 -3.61 12.00 10.05
CA GLU A 44 -3.94 13.15 10.86
C GLU A 44 -2.73 14.02 11.21
N GLY A 45 -1.54 13.52 10.97
CA GLY A 45 -0.33 14.34 11.10
C GLY A 45 -0.23 15.33 9.95
N GLU A 46 0.91 15.99 9.84
CA GLU A 46 1.13 17.03 8.83
C GLU A 46 1.70 16.44 7.54
N ASN A 47 1.19 15.29 7.12
CA ASN A 47 1.83 14.54 6.05
C ASN A 47 1.19 14.72 4.67
N ASP A 48 0.01 15.32 4.57
CA ASP A 48 -0.69 15.55 3.29
C ASP A 48 -0.74 14.28 2.42
N ILE A 49 -1.35 13.24 2.97
CA ILE A 49 -1.40 11.96 2.28
C ILE A 49 -2.32 12.03 1.06
N ASP A 50 -1.87 11.47 -0.06
CA ASP A 50 -2.64 11.44 -1.31
C ASP A 50 -3.31 10.10 -1.56
N VAL A 51 -2.66 9.00 -1.14
CA VAL A 51 -3.16 7.65 -1.41
C VAL A 51 -2.97 6.78 -0.17
N VAL A 52 -3.96 5.94 0.11
CA VAL A 52 -3.82 4.88 1.12
C VAL A 52 -4.08 3.54 0.45
N LEU A 53 -3.11 2.65 0.50
CA LEU A 53 -3.23 1.28 0.03
C LEU A 53 -3.33 0.39 1.26
N ALA A 54 -4.48 -0.24 1.47
CA ALA A 54 -4.75 -0.97 2.69
C ALA A 54 -5.21 -2.39 2.44
N ASP A 55 -4.77 -3.29 3.30
CA ASP A 55 -5.24 -4.67 3.32
C ASP A 55 -6.69 -4.67 3.83
N ALA A 56 -7.62 -5.09 2.97
CA ALA A 56 -9.04 -5.13 3.31
C ALA A 56 -9.30 -6.10 4.46
N ASP A 57 -8.48 -7.14 4.57
CA ASP A 57 -8.61 -8.15 5.61
C ASP A 57 -7.69 -7.89 6.80
N ALA A 58 -7.26 -6.64 6.97
CA ALA A 58 -6.40 -6.28 8.09
C ALA A 58 -7.03 -6.72 9.42
N PRO A 59 -6.21 -7.13 10.38
CA PRO A 59 -6.73 -7.53 11.69
C PRO A 59 -7.64 -6.47 12.30
N ASN A 60 -8.62 -6.93 13.04
CA ASN A 60 -9.59 -6.05 13.72
C ASN A 60 -10.47 -5.27 12.76
N ALA A 61 -10.70 -5.84 11.58
CA ALA A 61 -11.54 -5.23 10.54
C ALA A 61 -11.08 -3.83 10.15
N GLY A 62 -9.78 -3.57 10.34
CA GLY A 62 -9.24 -2.24 10.19
C GLY A 62 -9.31 -1.68 8.79
N GLY A 63 -9.17 -2.54 7.75
CA GLY A 63 -9.13 -2.07 6.37
C GLY A 63 -10.42 -1.38 5.94
N PHE A 64 -11.55 -2.02 6.18
CA PHE A 64 -12.83 -1.43 5.81
C PHE A 64 -13.20 -0.23 6.68
N ALA A 65 -12.96 -0.33 7.98
CA ALA A 65 -13.23 0.79 8.88
C ALA A 65 -12.38 2.00 8.53
N LEU A 66 -11.12 1.76 8.20
CA LEU A 66 -10.22 2.82 7.77
C LEU A 66 -10.71 3.47 6.49
N ALA A 67 -11.12 2.67 5.52
CA ALA A 67 -11.63 3.19 4.24
C ALA A 67 -12.87 4.07 4.46
N THR A 68 -13.78 3.62 5.30
CA THR A 68 -14.98 4.37 5.61
C THR A 68 -14.64 5.71 6.26
N TRP A 69 -13.74 5.68 7.23
CA TRP A 69 -13.28 6.88 7.92
C TRP A 69 -12.63 7.87 6.94
N LEU A 70 -11.76 7.36 6.05
CA LEU A 70 -11.09 8.21 5.07
C LEU A 70 -12.08 8.86 4.12
N ARG A 71 -13.06 8.11 3.64
CA ARG A 71 -14.05 8.66 2.71
C ARG A 71 -14.88 9.76 3.35
N ARG A 72 -15.12 9.63 4.64
CA ARG A 72 -15.91 10.62 5.38
C ARG A 72 -15.10 11.83 5.78
N GLU A 73 -13.89 11.61 6.34
CA GLU A 73 -13.10 12.69 6.94
C GLU A 73 -12.06 13.27 5.97
N HIS A 74 -11.60 12.49 5.01
CA HIS A 74 -10.56 12.91 4.08
C HIS A 74 -10.89 12.48 2.65
N PRO A 75 -11.98 13.05 2.07
CA PRO A 75 -12.48 12.57 0.78
C PRO A 75 -11.54 12.77 -0.40
N LYS A 76 -10.51 13.61 -0.23
CA LYS A 76 -9.52 13.81 -1.30
C LYS A 76 -8.50 12.69 -1.37
N ILE A 77 -8.39 11.87 -0.35
CA ILE A 77 -7.43 10.77 -0.35
C ILE A 77 -7.99 9.62 -1.18
N LYS A 78 -7.17 9.14 -2.11
CA LYS A 78 -7.53 7.95 -2.90
C LYS A 78 -7.32 6.72 -2.03
N VAL A 79 -8.37 5.93 -1.85
CA VAL A 79 -8.31 4.71 -1.04
C VAL A 79 -8.32 3.51 -1.95
N VAL A 80 -7.32 2.63 -1.80
CA VAL A 80 -7.22 1.39 -2.56
C VAL A 80 -7.21 0.24 -1.57
N LEU A 81 -8.19 -0.66 -1.69
CA LEU A 81 -8.26 -1.84 -0.83
C LEU A 81 -7.80 -3.06 -1.61
N ALA A 82 -7.04 -3.91 -0.94
CA ALA A 82 -6.57 -5.15 -1.52
C ALA A 82 -6.96 -6.32 -0.61
N GLY A 83 -7.65 -7.31 -1.16
CA GLY A 83 -8.14 -8.43 -0.37
C GLY A 83 -7.09 -9.50 -0.10
N ASN A 84 -5.97 -9.47 -0.83
CA ASN A 84 -4.87 -10.41 -0.59
C ASN A 84 -3.58 -9.84 -1.16
N VAL A 85 -2.48 -10.57 -0.94
CA VAL A 85 -1.15 -10.10 -1.31
C VAL A 85 -0.98 -9.95 -2.82
N ALA A 86 -1.56 -10.87 -3.59
CA ALA A 86 -1.47 -10.79 -5.05
C ALA A 86 -2.18 -9.54 -5.58
N VAL A 87 -3.36 -9.24 -5.03
CA VAL A 87 -4.09 -8.03 -5.40
C VAL A 87 -3.32 -6.79 -4.96
N ALA A 88 -2.69 -6.83 -3.78
CA ALA A 88 -1.88 -5.71 -3.30
C ALA A 88 -0.73 -5.41 -4.27
N ALA A 89 -0.04 -6.43 -4.75
CA ALA A 89 1.04 -6.26 -5.71
C ALA A 89 0.52 -5.69 -7.03
N GLU A 90 -0.62 -6.18 -7.50
CA GLU A 90 -1.25 -5.68 -8.71
C GLU A 90 -1.63 -4.20 -8.57
N LYS A 91 -2.22 -3.83 -7.43
CA LYS A 91 -2.60 -2.44 -7.19
C LYS A 91 -1.38 -1.55 -7.07
N ALA A 92 -0.29 -2.05 -6.46
CA ALA A 92 0.95 -1.31 -6.40
C ALA A 92 1.50 -1.06 -7.81
N GLY A 93 1.39 -2.05 -8.70
CA GLY A 93 1.77 -1.87 -10.10
C GLY A 93 0.95 -0.79 -10.78
N ASP A 94 -0.36 -0.81 -10.58
CA ASP A 94 -1.24 0.21 -11.14
C ASP A 94 -0.86 1.61 -10.63
N LEU A 95 -0.59 1.72 -9.33
CA LEU A 95 -0.18 3.00 -8.75
C LEU A 95 1.16 3.47 -9.31
N CYS A 96 2.07 2.53 -9.58
CA CYS A 96 3.35 2.88 -10.18
C CYS A 96 3.17 3.46 -11.58
N GLU A 97 2.28 2.86 -12.37
CA GLU A 97 2.00 3.37 -13.72
C GLU A 97 1.38 4.76 -13.70
N GLU A 98 0.58 5.05 -12.68
CA GLU A 98 -0.04 6.35 -12.50
C GLU A 98 0.88 7.35 -11.82
N GLY A 99 2.03 6.88 -11.35
CA GLY A 99 2.91 7.66 -10.51
C GLY A 99 3.63 8.78 -11.25
N PRO A 100 4.27 9.64 -10.50
CA PRO A 100 4.86 10.84 -11.08
C PRO A 100 6.15 10.58 -11.85
N ASN A 101 6.83 9.49 -11.58
CA ASN A 101 8.14 9.24 -12.18
C ASN A 101 8.06 8.14 -13.23
N LEU A 102 7.65 8.54 -14.44
CA LEU A 102 7.51 7.61 -15.55
C LEU A 102 8.80 7.45 -16.36
N SER A 103 9.88 8.09 -15.91
CA SER A 103 11.13 8.07 -16.68
C SER A 103 11.86 6.73 -16.60
N LYS A 104 11.53 5.90 -15.59
CA LYS A 104 12.15 4.61 -15.42
C LYS A 104 11.15 3.51 -15.76
N PRO A 105 11.55 2.53 -16.58
CA PRO A 105 10.70 1.38 -16.81
C PRO A 105 10.70 0.48 -15.57
N TYR A 106 9.58 0.37 -14.92
CA TYR A 106 9.44 -0.54 -13.78
C TYR A 106 8.84 -1.84 -14.25
N ASP A 107 9.38 -2.92 -13.75
CA ASP A 107 8.93 -4.24 -14.12
C ASP A 107 8.01 -4.78 -13.01
N HIS A 108 6.71 -4.70 -13.25
CA HIS A 108 5.72 -5.21 -12.31
C HIS A 108 5.93 -6.69 -12.01
N GLN A 109 6.53 -7.42 -12.95
CA GLN A 109 6.77 -8.84 -12.75
C GLN A 109 7.76 -9.11 -11.62
N LEU A 110 8.71 -8.20 -11.40
CA LEU A 110 9.64 -8.36 -10.29
C LEU A 110 8.90 -8.36 -8.96
N VAL A 111 7.96 -7.44 -8.79
CA VAL A 111 7.16 -7.37 -7.57
C VAL A 111 6.29 -8.59 -7.43
N LEU A 112 5.59 -8.97 -8.50
CA LEU A 112 4.72 -10.13 -8.50
C LEU A 112 5.50 -11.40 -8.19
N ASN A 113 6.68 -11.57 -8.78
CA ASN A 113 7.50 -12.73 -8.53
C ASN A 113 7.98 -12.78 -7.09
N TYR A 114 8.34 -11.64 -6.53
CA TYR A 114 8.74 -11.56 -5.13
C TYR A 114 7.60 -11.97 -4.23
N VAL A 115 6.41 -11.42 -4.48
CA VAL A 115 5.23 -11.74 -3.70
C VAL A 115 4.90 -13.23 -3.80
N ARG A 116 4.99 -13.80 -5.01
CA ARG A 116 4.74 -15.22 -5.19
C ARG A 116 5.71 -16.08 -4.38
N ARG A 117 6.96 -15.67 -4.32
CA ARG A 117 7.94 -16.38 -3.50
C ARG A 117 7.60 -16.30 -2.02
N LEU A 118 7.14 -15.13 -1.56
CA LEU A 118 6.72 -14.99 -0.18
C LEU A 118 5.53 -15.90 0.14
N LEU A 119 4.56 -15.97 -0.77
CA LEU A 119 3.42 -16.85 -0.59
C LEU A 119 3.84 -18.31 -0.58
N ALA A 120 4.77 -18.68 -1.46
CA ALA A 120 5.26 -20.06 -1.50
C ALA A 120 6.02 -20.43 -0.23
N SER A 121 6.78 -19.50 0.34
CA SER A 121 7.53 -19.77 1.56
C SER A 121 6.64 -19.91 2.77
N ARG A 122 5.43 -19.33 2.72
CA ARG A 122 4.43 -19.55 3.76
C ARG A 122 3.85 -20.95 3.70
N GLY A 123 3.99 -21.59 2.54
CA GLY A 123 3.51 -22.91 2.32
C GLY A 123 2.02 -22.98 2.10
N PRO A 124 1.52 -24.16 1.69
CA PRO A 124 0.09 -24.37 1.52
C PRO A 124 -0.60 -24.52 2.85
N SER A 125 0.00 -24.40 3.88
CA SER A 125 -0.46 -24.52 5.24
C SER A 125 -1.42 -25.64 5.43
N ARG A 126 -1.18 -25.72 5.42
CA ARG A 126 -1.91 -26.16 5.69
C ARG A 126 -2.22 -26.59 5.98
#